data_d6cc155d6a8df4f32c1cc22aa93537d7
#
_entry.id   d6cc155d6a8df4f32c1cc22aa93537d7
#
_cell.length_a   1.000
_cell.length_b   1.000
_cell.length_c   1.000
_cell.angle_alpha   90.00
_cell.angle_beta   90.00
_cell.angle_gamma   90.00
#
_symmetry.space_group_name_H-M   'P 1'
#
loop_
_entity.id
_entity.type
_entity.pdbx_description
1 polymer ?
#
loop_
_entity_poly.entity_id
_entity_poly.type
_entity_poly.pdbx_seq_one_letter_code
_entity_poly.pdbx_strand_id
1 'polypeptide(L)' 'MSKTSKTKKTVIQKTLKGVIIKTYDSIARAGKENNINSSGICRCCRGNYLSYGGYMWQYLDNIV' A
#
# COMPACT_ATOMS: atom_id res chain seq x y z
N MET A 1 -5.24 9.73 -22.09
CA MET A 1 -5.12 9.37 -21.70
C MET A 1 -4.67 8.93 -20.98
N SER A 2 -4.47 8.86 -20.69
CA SER A 2 -4.13 8.48 -20.08
C SER A 2 -3.53 7.94 -19.70
N LYS A 3 -3.12 7.77 -19.56
CA LYS A 3 -2.57 7.22 -19.32
C LYS A 3 -2.11 6.84 -18.50
N THR A 4 -2.35 6.84 -18.38
CA THR A 4 -1.99 6.46 -17.58
C THR A 4 -0.92 6.00 -16.92
N SER A 5 -0.50 6.06 -16.01
CA SER A 5 0.58 5.59 -15.37
C SER A 5 0.35 4.30 -14.73
N LYS A 6 0.67 3.29 -15.39
CA LYS A 6 0.43 2.02 -14.88
C LYS A 6 1.47 1.57 -13.95
N THR A 7 2.59 2.22 -13.91
CA THR A 7 3.71 1.75 -13.13
C THR A 7 3.63 2.15 -11.67
N LYS A 8 2.79 3.11 -11.36
CA LYS A 8 2.65 3.55 -9.98
C LYS A 8 1.23 3.40 -9.52
N LYS A 9 1.07 2.85 -8.35
CA LYS A 9 -0.24 2.73 -7.76
C LYS A 9 -0.20 3.34 -6.38
N THR A 10 -1.16 4.18 -6.08
CA THR A 10 -1.25 4.77 -4.75
C THR A 10 -1.52 3.67 -3.74
N VAL A 11 -0.77 3.70 -2.66
CA VAL A 11 -0.87 2.70 -1.59
C VAL A 11 -1.44 3.39 -0.36
N ILE A 12 -2.38 2.76 0.27
CA ILE A 12 -3.03 3.28 1.46
C ILE A 12 -2.54 2.52 2.67
N GLN A 13 -2.08 3.25 3.68
CA GLN A 13 -1.67 2.68 4.94
C GLN A 13 -2.82 2.84 5.93
N LYS A 14 -3.23 1.74 6.55
CA LYS A 14 -4.31 1.75 7.53
C LYS A 14 -3.86 1.15 8.83
N THR A 15 -4.51 1.55 9.92
CA THR A 15 -4.29 0.89 11.18
C THR A 15 -4.90 -0.51 11.10
N LEU A 16 -4.60 -1.34 12.08
CA LEU A 16 -5.19 -2.68 12.12
C LEU A 16 -6.70 -2.62 12.31
N LYS A 17 -7.23 -1.48 12.69
CA LYS A 17 -8.66 -1.29 12.82
C LYS A 17 -9.29 -0.78 11.54
N GLY A 18 -8.48 -0.55 10.51
CA GLY A 18 -9.01 -0.12 9.23
C GLY A 18 -9.07 1.38 9.02
N VAL A 19 -8.46 2.16 9.91
CA VAL A 19 -8.48 3.62 9.77
C VAL A 19 -7.32 4.05 8.89
N ILE A 20 -7.60 4.84 7.86
CA ILE A 20 -6.57 5.34 6.96
C ILE A 20 -5.67 6.33 7.68
N ILE A 21 -4.36 6.09 7.64
CA ILE A 21 -3.38 6.97 8.27
C ILE A 21 -2.72 7.86 7.23
N LYS A 22 -2.32 7.27 6.12
CA LYS A 22 -1.51 7.99 5.15
C LYS A 22 -1.55 7.25 3.81
N THR A 23 -1.25 7.97 2.74
CA THR A 23 -1.14 7.35 1.43
C THR A 23 0.25 7.63 0.86
N TYR A 24 0.68 6.79 -0.08
CA TYR A 24 1.99 6.89 -0.71
C TYR A 24 1.84 6.71 -2.20
N ASP A 25 2.76 7.30 -2.95
CA ASP A 25 2.73 7.23 -4.41
C ASP A 25 3.03 5.84 -4.93
N SER A 26 3.78 5.06 -4.16
CA SER A 26 4.18 3.75 -4.62
C SER A 26 4.51 2.86 -3.44
N ILE A 27 4.58 1.56 -3.71
CA ILE A 27 4.95 0.59 -2.69
C ILE A 27 6.38 0.85 -2.20
N ALA A 28 7.26 1.21 -3.12
CA ALA A 28 8.65 1.46 -2.75
C ALA A 28 8.74 2.62 -1.77
N ARG A 29 7.96 3.66 -2.01
CA ARG A 29 7.95 4.82 -1.13
C ARG A 29 7.40 4.45 0.24
N ALA A 30 6.31 3.67 0.24
CA ALA A 30 5.71 3.25 1.49
C ALA A 30 6.69 2.44 2.34
N GLY A 31 7.41 1.53 1.70
CA GLY A 31 8.38 0.72 2.41
C GLY A 31 9.52 1.55 2.95
N LYS A 32 10.01 2.47 2.14
CA LYS A 32 11.13 3.30 2.53
C LYS A 32 10.78 4.20 3.73
N GLU A 33 9.63 4.83 3.68
CA GLU A 33 9.24 5.73 4.74
C GLU A 33 8.90 5.02 6.04
N ASN A 34 8.51 3.77 5.95
CA ASN A 34 8.19 2.99 7.14
C ASN A 34 9.32 2.04 7.54
N ASN A 35 10.41 2.08 6.79
CA ASN A 35 11.57 1.25 7.07
C ASN A 35 11.24 -0.23 7.08
N ILE A 36 10.42 -0.66 6.15
CA ILE A 36 10.05 -2.05 6.00
C ILE A 36 10.19 -2.44 4.53
N ASN A 37 10.12 -3.73 4.27
CA ASN A 37 10.33 -4.25 2.93
C ASN A 37 9.10 -4.02 2.07
N SER A 38 9.29 -3.41 0.91
CA SER A 38 8.18 -3.13 0.01
C SER A 38 7.52 -4.42 -0.52
N SER A 39 8.26 -5.52 -0.57
CA SER A 39 7.68 -6.79 -1.00
C SER A 39 6.55 -7.21 -0.07
N GLY A 40 6.71 -7.00 1.22
CA GLY A 40 5.66 -7.34 2.18
C GLY A 40 4.43 -6.48 1.99
N ILE A 41 4.64 -5.20 1.71
CA ILE A 41 3.54 -4.29 1.45
C ILE A 41 2.78 -4.74 0.19
N CYS A 42 3.53 -5.11 -0.83
CA CYS A 42 2.93 -5.60 -2.07
C CYS A 42 2.06 -6.82 -1.82
N ARG A 43 2.56 -7.79 -1.04
CA ARG A 43 1.81 -8.98 -0.74
C ARG A 43 0.56 -8.67 0.06
N CYS A 44 0.66 -7.70 0.97
CA CYS A 44 -0.48 -7.27 1.74
C CYS A 44 -1.53 -6.62 0.82
N CYS A 45 -1.08 -5.80 -0.10
CA CYS A 45 -1.99 -5.15 -1.06
C CYS A 45 -2.68 -6.18 -1.95
N ARG A 46 -2.02 -7.30 -2.21
CA ARG A 46 -2.59 -8.34 -3.06
C ARG A 46 -3.47 -9.31 -2.29
N GLY A 47 -3.54 -9.15 -0.98
CA GLY A 47 -4.38 -10.01 -0.17
C GLY A 47 -3.69 -11.24 0.40
N ASN A 48 -2.36 -11.38 0.18
CA ASN A 48 -1.64 -12.54 0.69
C ASN A 48 -1.39 -12.43 2.19
N TYR A 49 -1.32 -11.22 2.71
CA TYR A 49 -1.15 -10.98 4.14
C TYR A 49 -2.29 -10.11 4.63
N LEU A 50 -2.71 -10.32 5.85
CA LEU A 50 -3.72 -9.45 6.46
C LEU A 50 -3.11 -8.13 6.89
N SER A 51 -1.83 -8.15 7.26
CA SER A 51 -1.14 -6.95 7.68
C SER A 51 0.36 -7.15 7.51
N TYR A 52 1.11 -6.09 7.56
CA TYR A 52 2.55 -6.16 7.45
C TYR A 52 3.15 -4.94 8.12
N GLY A 53 4.19 -5.15 8.92
CA GLY A 53 4.84 -4.05 9.61
C GLY A 53 3.95 -3.35 10.62
N GLY A 54 2.91 -4.01 11.12
CA GLY A 54 2.02 -3.43 12.09
C GLY A 54 0.88 -2.63 11.49
N TYR A 55 0.73 -2.64 10.17
CA TYR A 55 -0.30 -1.88 9.48
C TYR A 55 -0.94 -2.71 8.38
N MET A 56 -2.10 -2.28 7.94
CA MET A 56 -2.75 -2.86 6.78
C MET A 56 -2.42 -2.00 5.58
N TRP A 57 -2.24 -2.63 4.44
CA TRP A 57 -1.86 -1.95 3.20
C TRP A 57 -2.80 -2.34 2.08
N GLN A 58 -3.11 -1.39 1.23
CA GLN A 58 -4.09 -1.61 0.18
C GLN A 58 -3.84 -0.65 -0.96
N TYR A 59 -4.07 -1.08 -2.21
CA TYR A 59 -4.00 -0.16 -3.33
C TYR A 59 -5.28 0.67 -3.37
N LEU A 60 -5.14 1.92 -3.74
CA LEU A 60 -6.29 2.79 -3.89
C LEU A 60 -7.28 2.21 -4.89
N ASP A 61 -6.76 1.61 -5.96
CA ASP A 61 -7.61 1.04 -7.01
C ASP A 61 -8.50 -0.09 -6.51
N ASN A 62 -8.15 -0.70 -5.40
CA ASN A 62 -8.92 -1.82 -4.88
C ASN A 62 -10.07 -1.41 -3.99
N ILE A 63 -10.29 -0.13 -3.83
CA ILE A 63 -11.35 0.34 -2.96
C ILE A 63 -12.69 0.39 -3.66
N VAL A 64 -12.71 0.32 -4.91
CA VAL A 64 -13.95 0.46 -5.69
C VAL A 64 -15.01 -0.58 -5.37
#